data_ca057c28563e362dffef7909d77c3818
#
_entry.id   ca057c28563e362dffef7909d77c3818
#
_cell.length_a   1.000
_cell.length_b   1.000
_cell.length_c   1.000
_cell.angle_alpha   90.00
_cell.angle_beta   90.00
_cell.angle_gamma   90.00
#
_symmetry.space_group_name_H-M   'P 1'
#
loop_
_entity.id
_entity.type
_entity.pdbx_description
1 polymer ?
#
loop_
_entity_poly.entity_id
_entity_poly.type
_entity_poly.pdbx_seq_one_letter_code
_entity_poly.pdbx_strand_id
1 'polypeptide(L)'
;MCYQTRSRDLIWQLLGKFKMKHRDPKLFYLTMDVVISKTETPVTRTLVLDDEARPAELSSCNPWGECKFTLQTKKGGLVRVYDSVLMKESNFKSLLISSDTTVEDVVRILFHCYGLPTLQTNAFCLYEHCKTQSYERKLNNSDRPLAVQDSWLDPEQFRLVLRRAPSLEGRGRGSIHQLGLPSVPVHGHAMTDMGARALQNALIERYSRFCQRYESYFYV
;
A
#
# COMPACT_ATOMS: atom_id res chain seq x y z
N MET A 1 -18.47 -13.34 10.76
CA MET A 1 -17.91 -11.98 11.04
C MET A 1 -17.62 -11.89 12.52
N CYS A 2 -16.42 -11.43 12.91
CA CYS A 2 -16.14 -11.20 14.31
C CYS A 2 -16.80 -9.86 14.73
N TYR A 3 -17.41 -9.80 15.91
CA TYR A 3 -18.06 -8.59 16.43
C TYR A 3 -17.09 -7.40 16.56
N GLN A 4 -15.78 -7.69 16.71
CA GLN A 4 -14.74 -6.67 16.86
C GLN A 4 -14.21 -6.11 15.53
N THR A 5 -14.61 -6.67 14.37
CA THR A 5 -14.12 -6.26 13.06
C THR A 5 -14.69 -4.87 12.70
N ARG A 6 -13.82 -3.91 12.46
CA ARG A 6 -14.19 -2.55 12.03
C ARG A 6 -14.44 -2.49 10.53
N SER A 7 -15.19 -1.51 10.07
CA SER A 7 -15.49 -1.27 8.65
C SER A 7 -14.24 -1.21 7.79
N ARG A 8 -13.21 -0.45 8.21
CA ARG A 8 -11.92 -0.37 7.50
C ARG A 8 -11.21 -1.72 7.36
N ASP A 9 -11.22 -2.55 8.42
CA ASP A 9 -10.56 -3.86 8.40
C ASP A 9 -11.32 -4.84 7.50
N LEU A 10 -12.66 -4.73 7.50
CA LEU A 10 -13.51 -5.50 6.60
C LEU A 10 -13.27 -5.14 5.14
N ILE A 11 -13.12 -3.85 4.81
CA ILE A 11 -12.78 -3.37 3.46
C ILE A 11 -11.45 -4.00 3.00
N TRP A 12 -10.40 -3.96 3.82
CA TRP A 12 -9.13 -4.61 3.52
C TRP A 12 -9.27 -6.10 3.24
N GLN A 13 -10.03 -6.83 4.06
CA GLN A 13 -10.29 -8.25 3.89
C GLN A 13 -11.04 -8.53 2.58
N LEU A 14 -12.05 -7.71 2.26
CA LEU A 14 -12.82 -7.83 1.02
C LEU A 14 -11.95 -7.60 -0.22
N LEU A 15 -11.13 -6.54 -0.23
CA LEU A 15 -10.21 -6.25 -1.32
C LEU A 15 -9.21 -7.40 -1.53
N GLY A 16 -8.70 -7.98 -0.45
CA GLY A 16 -7.85 -9.17 -0.51
C GLY A 16 -8.57 -10.38 -1.08
N LYS A 17 -9.79 -10.66 -0.61
CA LYS A 17 -10.62 -11.79 -1.06
C LYS A 17 -10.99 -11.70 -2.54
N PHE A 18 -11.30 -10.50 -3.03
CA PHE A 18 -11.67 -10.26 -4.42
C PHE A 18 -10.46 -9.92 -5.32
N LYS A 19 -9.22 -10.16 -4.85
CA LYS A 19 -7.97 -9.92 -5.60
C LYS A 19 -7.78 -8.46 -6.05
N MET A 20 -8.40 -7.50 -5.38
CA MET A 20 -8.33 -6.07 -5.67
C MET A 20 -7.22 -5.35 -4.89
N LYS A 21 -6.11 -6.02 -4.64
CA LYS A 21 -4.99 -5.53 -3.81
C LYS A 21 -4.32 -4.24 -4.34
N HIS A 22 -4.50 -3.95 -5.64
CA HIS A 22 -3.99 -2.75 -6.32
C HIS A 22 -4.88 -1.52 -6.16
N ARG A 23 -5.93 -1.62 -5.36
CA ARG A 23 -6.86 -0.52 -5.07
C ARG A 23 -6.66 -0.03 -3.64
N ASP A 24 -6.67 1.29 -3.48
CA ASP A 24 -6.59 1.90 -2.16
C ASP A 24 -7.87 1.65 -1.37
N PRO A 25 -7.80 1.07 -0.16
CA PRO A 25 -8.97 0.91 0.71
C PRO A 25 -9.71 2.21 1.03
N LYS A 26 -9.02 3.38 1.04
CA LYS A 26 -9.63 4.70 1.25
C LYS A 26 -10.65 5.10 0.17
N LEU A 27 -10.60 4.43 -1.00
CA LEU A 27 -11.62 4.60 -2.05
C LEU A 27 -12.96 3.98 -1.68
N PHE A 28 -12.97 3.05 -0.73
CA PHE A 28 -14.15 2.26 -0.42
C PHE A 28 -14.75 2.70 0.90
N TYR A 29 -16.06 2.54 1.00
CA TYR A 29 -16.81 2.71 2.23
C TYR A 29 -17.97 1.71 2.26
N LEU A 30 -18.44 1.40 3.45
CA LEU A 30 -19.58 0.52 3.64
C LEU A 30 -20.84 1.34 3.84
N THR A 31 -21.93 0.87 3.26
CA THR A 31 -23.27 1.33 3.58
C THR A 31 -24.08 0.18 4.17
N MET A 32 -25.02 0.52 5.02
CA MET A 32 -25.94 -0.39 5.67
C MET A 32 -27.38 0.06 5.38
N ASP A 33 -28.16 -0.80 4.74
CA ASP A 33 -29.59 -0.57 4.55
C ASP A 33 -30.36 -1.15 5.73
N VAL A 34 -31.17 -0.30 6.36
CA VAL A 34 -31.98 -0.63 7.54
C VAL A 34 -33.44 -0.41 7.20
N VAL A 35 -34.27 -1.37 7.52
CA VAL A 35 -35.72 -1.22 7.44
C VAL A 35 -36.21 -0.48 8.68
N ILE A 36 -36.83 0.70 8.51
CA ILE A 36 -37.31 1.53 9.62
C ILE A 36 -38.74 1.20 10.00
N SER A 37 -39.56 0.78 9.05
CA SER A 37 -40.97 0.48 9.27
C SER A 37 -41.37 -0.76 8.48
N LYS A 38 -42.16 -1.66 9.11
CA LYS A 38 -42.78 -2.83 8.48
C LYS A 38 -44.27 -2.60 8.21
N THR A 39 -44.69 -1.38 7.94
CA THR A 39 -46.02 -1.07 7.43
C THR A 39 -46.20 -1.65 6.02
N GLU A 40 -47.38 -1.50 5.42
CA GLU A 40 -47.68 -2.02 4.06
C GLU A 40 -46.65 -1.62 3.01
N THR A 41 -45.97 -0.49 3.21
CA THR A 41 -44.81 -0.06 2.43
C THR A 41 -43.58 0.04 3.32
N PRO A 42 -42.64 -0.95 3.27
CA PRO A 42 -41.42 -0.89 4.10
C PRO A 42 -40.53 0.28 3.71
N VAL A 43 -40.20 1.13 4.68
CA VAL A 43 -39.29 2.25 4.49
C VAL A 43 -37.87 1.79 4.81
N THR A 44 -37.00 1.81 3.81
CA THR A 44 -35.57 1.49 3.97
C THR A 44 -34.74 2.76 3.99
N ARG A 45 -33.80 2.85 4.91
CA ARG A 45 -32.83 3.95 4.99
C ARG A 45 -31.41 3.42 4.85
N THR A 46 -30.63 4.03 3.97
CA THR A 46 -29.21 3.73 3.79
C THR A 46 -28.37 4.60 4.72
N LEU A 47 -27.56 3.97 5.55
CA LEU A 47 -26.61 4.62 6.45
C LEU A 47 -25.20 4.41 5.90
N VAL A 48 -24.39 5.49 5.85
CA VAL A 48 -22.95 5.39 5.56
C VAL A 48 -22.24 5.03 6.86
N LEU A 49 -21.44 3.98 6.83
CA LEU A 49 -20.69 3.53 8.00
C LEU A 49 -19.34 4.23 8.08
N ASP A 50 -19.00 4.64 9.28
CA ASP A 50 -17.68 5.15 9.64
C ASP A 50 -16.63 4.02 9.59
N ASP A 51 -15.36 4.38 9.39
CA ASP A 51 -14.23 3.46 9.36
C ASP A 51 -14.08 2.63 10.64
N GLU A 52 -14.42 3.25 11.79
CA GLU A 52 -14.38 2.62 13.12
C GLU A 52 -15.67 1.83 13.46
N ALA A 53 -16.74 1.99 12.68
CA ALA A 53 -17.99 1.29 12.91
C ALA A 53 -17.77 -0.23 12.84
N ARG A 54 -18.55 -0.95 13.63
CA ARG A 54 -18.53 -2.44 13.70
C ARG A 54 -19.79 -3.00 13.08
N PRO A 55 -19.75 -3.44 11.81
CA PRO A 55 -20.95 -3.85 11.08
C PRO A 55 -21.73 -4.99 11.75
N ALA A 56 -21.02 -5.97 12.34
CA ALA A 56 -21.67 -7.09 13.01
C ALA A 56 -22.43 -6.66 14.28
N GLU A 57 -21.88 -5.69 15.02
CA GLU A 57 -22.52 -5.14 16.21
C GLU A 57 -23.75 -4.31 15.81
N LEU A 58 -23.63 -3.45 14.80
CA LEU A 58 -24.74 -2.66 14.27
C LEU A 58 -25.89 -3.56 13.75
N SER A 59 -25.55 -4.64 13.05
CA SER A 59 -26.55 -5.61 12.58
C SER A 59 -27.31 -6.27 13.73
N SER A 60 -26.63 -6.60 14.84
CA SER A 60 -27.27 -7.22 16.01
C SER A 60 -28.18 -6.26 16.77
N CYS A 61 -27.95 -4.96 16.66
CA CYS A 61 -28.78 -3.92 17.29
C CYS A 61 -30.05 -3.59 16.49
N ASN A 62 -30.18 -4.11 15.24
CA ASN A 62 -31.35 -3.85 14.44
C ASN A 62 -32.56 -4.67 14.91
N PRO A 63 -33.64 -4.05 15.40
CA PRO A 63 -34.83 -4.75 15.94
C PRO A 63 -35.58 -5.56 14.89
N TRP A 64 -35.37 -5.24 13.62
CA TRP A 64 -36.04 -5.90 12.49
C TRP A 64 -35.22 -7.06 11.87
N GLY A 65 -34.02 -7.31 12.39
CA GLY A 65 -33.17 -8.47 12.08
C GLY A 65 -32.47 -8.47 10.73
N GLU A 66 -32.93 -7.73 9.75
CA GLU A 66 -32.35 -7.72 8.40
C GLU A 66 -31.58 -6.43 8.10
N CYS A 67 -30.28 -6.58 7.85
CA CYS A 67 -29.42 -5.49 7.39
C CYS A 67 -28.67 -5.93 6.15
N LYS A 68 -28.72 -5.12 5.10
CA LYS A 68 -27.93 -5.32 3.90
C LYS A 68 -26.73 -4.40 3.93
N PHE A 69 -25.53 -4.97 3.84
CA PHE A 69 -24.29 -4.19 3.70
C PHE A 69 -23.86 -4.15 2.25
N THR A 70 -23.46 -2.98 1.79
CA THR A 70 -22.97 -2.76 0.43
C THR A 70 -21.64 -2.04 0.47
N LEU A 71 -20.66 -2.54 -0.30
CA LEU A 71 -19.37 -1.87 -0.51
C LEU A 71 -19.53 -0.85 -1.63
N GLN A 72 -19.33 0.41 -1.32
CA GLN A 72 -19.40 1.54 -2.24
C GLN A 72 -18.01 2.08 -2.56
N THR A 73 -17.88 2.82 -3.67
CA THR A 73 -16.61 3.43 -4.10
C THR A 73 -16.73 4.93 -4.25
N LYS A 74 -15.71 5.65 -3.79
CA LYS A 74 -15.51 7.08 -4.06
C LYS A 74 -14.80 7.26 -5.40
N LYS A 75 -14.82 8.47 -5.92
CA LYS A 75 -14.00 8.84 -7.08
C LYS A 75 -12.51 8.74 -6.72
N GLY A 76 -11.72 8.20 -7.63
CA GLY A 76 -10.28 8.10 -7.50
C GLY A 76 -9.59 8.31 -8.84
N GLY A 77 -8.26 8.25 -8.85
CA GLY A 77 -7.44 8.35 -10.03
C GLY A 77 -6.47 7.17 -10.15
N LEU A 78 -6.06 6.92 -11.38
CA LEU A 78 -5.10 5.87 -11.68
C LEU A 78 -3.69 6.46 -11.69
N VAL A 79 -2.79 5.90 -10.89
CA VAL A 79 -1.37 6.22 -10.91
C VAL A 79 -0.55 5.01 -11.34
N ARG A 80 0.51 5.25 -12.12
CA ARG A 80 1.48 4.24 -12.51
C ARG A 80 2.76 4.45 -11.72
N VAL A 81 3.17 3.42 -10.97
CA VAL A 81 4.42 3.46 -10.20
C VAL A 81 5.40 2.46 -10.80
N TYR A 82 6.56 2.96 -11.23
CA TYR A 82 7.65 2.14 -11.72
C TYR A 82 8.39 1.52 -10.54
N ASP A 83 8.26 0.23 -10.38
CA ASP A 83 8.58 -0.53 -9.16
C ASP A 83 9.59 -1.65 -9.38
N SER A 84 10.40 -1.56 -10.43
CA SER A 84 11.45 -2.54 -10.79
C SER A 84 12.42 -2.84 -9.64
N VAL A 85 12.50 -1.97 -8.63
CA VAL A 85 13.28 -2.20 -7.41
C VAL A 85 12.69 -3.29 -6.52
N LEU A 86 11.38 -3.52 -6.59
CA LEU A 86 10.68 -4.59 -5.87
C LEU A 86 10.64 -5.88 -6.71
N MET A 87 10.42 -5.75 -8.00
CA MET A 87 10.34 -6.88 -8.93
C MET A 87 11.01 -6.52 -10.24
N LYS A 88 12.12 -7.17 -10.56
CA LYS A 88 12.95 -6.85 -11.74
C LYS A 88 12.21 -6.97 -13.08
N GLU A 89 11.23 -7.87 -13.15
CA GLU A 89 10.42 -8.14 -14.35
C GLU A 89 9.21 -7.20 -14.46
N SER A 90 8.90 -6.41 -13.41
CA SER A 90 7.82 -5.43 -13.45
C SER A 90 8.32 -4.12 -14.03
N ASN A 91 7.65 -3.62 -15.07
CA ASN A 91 7.90 -2.29 -15.57
C ASN A 91 7.23 -1.25 -14.66
N PHE A 92 5.97 -1.45 -14.35
CA PHE A 92 5.19 -0.59 -13.45
C PHE A 92 3.97 -1.35 -12.88
N LYS A 93 3.45 -0.84 -11.79
CA LYS A 93 2.16 -1.24 -11.23
C LYS A 93 1.17 -0.07 -11.32
N SER A 94 0.00 -0.35 -11.89
CA SER A 94 -1.12 0.61 -11.91
C SER A 94 -1.93 0.46 -10.63
N LEU A 95 -2.08 1.55 -9.90
CA LEU A 95 -2.83 1.62 -8.66
C LEU A 95 -4.00 2.58 -8.82
N LEU A 96 -5.18 2.17 -8.37
CA LEU A 96 -6.32 3.06 -8.24
C LEU A 96 -6.33 3.63 -6.82
N ILE A 97 -6.13 4.93 -6.71
CA ILE A 97 -5.95 5.63 -5.43
C ILE A 97 -6.92 6.79 -5.25
N SER A 98 -7.15 7.17 -4.01
CA SER A 98 -7.94 8.32 -3.61
C SER A 98 -7.13 9.62 -3.71
N SER A 99 -7.81 10.77 -3.78
CA SER A 99 -7.17 12.09 -3.64
C SER A 99 -6.41 12.27 -2.32
N ASP A 100 -6.80 11.52 -1.30
CA ASP A 100 -6.23 11.60 0.06
C ASP A 100 -5.14 10.56 0.31
N THR A 101 -4.87 9.68 -0.67
CA THR A 101 -3.82 8.68 -0.59
C THR A 101 -2.45 9.34 -0.56
N THR A 102 -1.66 9.03 0.45
CA THR A 102 -0.30 9.55 0.61
C THR A 102 0.74 8.65 -0.06
N VAL A 103 1.97 9.16 -0.23
CA VAL A 103 3.12 8.37 -0.71
C VAL A 103 3.33 7.14 0.17
N GLU A 104 3.22 7.28 1.50
CA GLU A 104 3.34 6.16 2.43
C GLU A 104 2.29 5.08 2.16
N ASP A 105 1.03 5.48 1.91
CA ASP A 105 -0.04 4.54 1.58
C ASP A 105 0.24 3.82 0.26
N VAL A 106 0.72 4.54 -0.77
CA VAL A 106 1.09 3.95 -2.08
C VAL A 106 2.18 2.90 -1.91
N VAL A 107 3.23 3.18 -1.14
CA VAL A 107 4.28 2.19 -0.85
C VAL A 107 3.70 0.98 -0.13
N ARG A 108 2.81 1.18 0.84
CA ARG A 108 2.12 0.10 1.58
C ARG A 108 1.26 -0.76 0.66
N ILE A 109 0.51 -0.15 -0.25
CA ILE A 109 -0.31 -0.87 -1.25
C ILE A 109 0.57 -1.69 -2.18
N LEU A 110 1.70 -1.16 -2.67
CA LEU A 110 2.66 -1.90 -3.49
C LEU A 110 3.20 -3.13 -2.75
N PHE A 111 3.61 -2.96 -1.49
CA PHE A 111 4.08 -4.08 -0.66
C PHE A 111 2.99 -5.14 -0.49
N HIS A 112 1.75 -4.71 -0.27
CA HIS A 112 0.60 -5.63 -0.19
C HIS A 112 0.34 -6.36 -1.51
N CYS A 113 0.47 -5.68 -2.66
CA CYS A 113 0.35 -6.30 -3.97
C CYS A 113 1.34 -7.45 -4.15
N TYR A 114 2.56 -7.26 -3.70
CA TYR A 114 3.64 -8.24 -3.81
C TYR A 114 3.72 -9.21 -2.61
N GLY A 115 2.84 -9.08 -1.61
CA GLY A 115 2.87 -9.89 -0.39
C GLY A 115 4.13 -9.70 0.46
N LEU A 116 4.75 -8.52 0.35
CA LEU A 116 5.94 -8.17 1.11
C LEU A 116 5.56 -7.67 2.52
N PRO A 117 6.43 -7.91 3.54
CA PRO A 117 6.17 -7.43 4.88
C PRO A 117 6.24 -5.89 4.95
N THR A 118 5.22 -5.27 5.52
CA THR A 118 5.10 -3.80 5.62
C THR A 118 6.14 -3.14 6.54
N LEU A 119 6.85 -3.91 7.36
CA LEU A 119 7.92 -3.41 8.23
C LEU A 119 9.08 -2.75 7.46
N GLN A 120 9.23 -3.05 6.17
CA GLN A 120 10.33 -2.54 5.33
C GLN A 120 9.92 -1.36 4.44
N THR A 121 8.71 -0.84 4.55
CA THR A 121 8.24 0.28 3.71
C THR A 121 9.12 1.53 3.85
N ASN A 122 9.66 1.80 5.05
CA ASN A 122 10.52 2.93 5.34
C ASN A 122 11.88 2.90 4.60
N ALA A 123 12.26 1.72 4.07
CA ALA A 123 13.47 1.58 3.26
C ALA A 123 13.27 1.99 1.80
N PHE A 124 12.08 2.51 1.45
CA PHE A 124 11.76 2.90 0.09
C PHE A 124 11.20 4.32 0.04
N CYS A 125 11.51 4.99 -1.06
CA CYS A 125 11.06 6.36 -1.34
C CYS A 125 10.45 6.41 -2.73
N LEU A 126 9.41 7.23 -2.90
CA LEU A 126 8.82 7.53 -4.19
C LEU A 126 9.46 8.80 -4.75
N TYR A 127 9.80 8.76 -6.02
CA TYR A 127 10.40 9.87 -6.75
C TYR A 127 9.52 10.26 -7.93
N GLU A 128 9.40 11.54 -8.16
CA GLU A 128 8.95 12.12 -9.42
C GLU A 128 10.16 12.25 -10.34
N HIS A 129 10.08 11.71 -11.54
CA HIS A 129 11.18 11.68 -12.51
C HIS A 129 10.68 12.17 -13.86
N CYS A 130 11.41 13.12 -14.47
CA CYS A 130 11.19 13.55 -15.85
C CYS A 130 12.04 12.72 -16.82
N LYS A 131 11.41 12.20 -17.89
CA LYS A 131 12.11 11.36 -18.90
C LYS A 131 13.06 12.15 -19.79
N THR A 132 12.72 13.41 -20.07
CA THR A 132 13.44 14.26 -21.03
C THR A 132 14.49 15.14 -20.39
N GLN A 133 14.41 15.35 -19.11
CA GLN A 133 15.32 16.19 -18.33
C GLN A 133 15.96 15.38 -17.21
N SER A 134 17.17 15.74 -16.79
CA SER A 134 17.82 15.15 -15.61
C SER A 134 17.16 15.65 -14.31
N TYR A 135 15.83 15.68 -14.28
CA TYR A 135 15.06 16.12 -13.12
C TYR A 135 14.53 14.91 -12.37
N GLU A 136 14.84 14.88 -11.10
CA GLU A 136 14.31 13.89 -10.17
C GLU A 136 14.07 14.56 -8.82
N ARG A 137 12.87 14.40 -8.29
CA ARG A 137 12.47 14.93 -6.98
C ARG A 137 11.97 13.80 -6.09
N LYS A 138 12.55 13.67 -4.90
CA LYS A 138 12.02 12.79 -3.87
C LYS A 138 10.70 13.38 -3.33
N LEU A 139 9.67 12.59 -3.27
CA LEU A 139 8.39 12.94 -2.65
C LEU A 139 8.47 12.67 -1.13
N ASN A 140 7.79 13.52 -0.35
CA ASN A 140 7.63 13.29 1.08
C ASN A 140 6.57 12.22 1.32
N ASN A 141 6.63 11.54 2.45
CA ASN A 141 5.66 10.49 2.81
C ASN A 141 4.22 11.02 2.88
N SER A 142 4.04 12.29 3.22
CA SER A 142 2.74 12.98 3.29
C SER A 142 2.25 13.55 1.96
N ASP A 143 3.09 13.61 0.92
CA ASP A 143 2.68 14.10 -0.39
C ASP A 143 1.58 13.18 -0.96
N ARG A 144 0.73 13.76 -1.80
CA ARG A 144 -0.40 13.07 -2.44
C ARG A 144 -0.05 12.78 -3.90
N PRO A 145 0.27 11.54 -4.28
CA PRO A 145 0.77 11.22 -5.63
C PRO A 145 -0.20 11.57 -6.75
N LEU A 146 -1.52 11.52 -6.49
CA LEU A 146 -2.52 11.93 -7.47
C LEU A 146 -2.45 13.43 -7.74
N ALA A 147 -2.33 14.26 -6.70
CA ALA A 147 -2.17 15.72 -6.85
C ALA A 147 -0.85 16.08 -7.54
N VAL A 148 0.23 15.32 -7.27
CA VAL A 148 1.50 15.47 -7.98
C VAL A 148 1.32 15.18 -9.47
N GLN A 149 0.65 14.08 -9.82
CA GLN A 149 0.38 13.70 -11.21
C GLN A 149 -0.51 14.75 -11.92
N ASP A 150 -1.52 15.28 -11.24
CA ASP A 150 -2.42 16.29 -11.78
C ASP A 150 -1.72 17.64 -12.04
N SER A 151 -0.59 17.90 -11.37
CA SER A 151 0.24 19.09 -11.58
C SER A 151 1.18 19.00 -12.79
N TRP A 152 1.31 17.84 -13.44
CA TRP A 152 2.18 17.65 -14.60
C TRP A 152 1.60 18.34 -15.82
N LEU A 153 2.40 19.22 -16.44
CA LEU A 153 2.02 19.89 -17.69
C LEU A 153 1.92 18.92 -18.87
N ASP A 154 2.80 17.92 -18.89
CA ASP A 154 2.80 16.82 -19.86
C ASP A 154 2.96 15.49 -19.12
N PRO A 155 1.86 14.77 -18.87
CA PRO A 155 1.88 13.50 -18.14
C PRO A 155 2.77 12.41 -18.77
N GLU A 156 3.04 12.47 -20.07
CA GLU A 156 3.86 11.49 -20.76
C GLU A 156 5.36 11.64 -20.47
N GLN A 157 5.79 12.83 -20.04
CA GLN A 157 7.19 13.10 -19.70
C GLN A 157 7.54 12.73 -18.27
N PHE A 158 6.58 12.66 -17.40
CA PHE A 158 6.79 12.37 -16.00
C PHE A 158 6.39 10.94 -15.62
N ARG A 159 6.99 10.45 -14.56
CA ARG A 159 6.65 9.15 -13.96
C ARG A 159 6.97 9.12 -12.47
N LEU A 160 6.23 8.30 -11.74
CA LEU A 160 6.52 7.99 -10.35
C LEU A 160 7.40 6.74 -10.30
N VAL A 161 8.56 6.84 -9.64
CA VAL A 161 9.56 5.77 -9.56
C VAL A 161 9.81 5.42 -8.09
N LEU A 162 9.65 4.15 -7.75
CA LEU A 162 10.01 3.64 -6.43
C LEU A 162 11.50 3.32 -6.38
N ARG A 163 12.20 3.81 -5.37
CA ARG A 163 13.62 3.50 -5.13
C ARG A 163 13.87 3.13 -3.68
N ARG A 164 14.97 2.44 -3.43
CA ARG A 164 15.46 2.26 -2.06
C ARG A 164 15.93 3.59 -1.50
N ALA A 165 15.59 3.86 -0.25
CA ALA A 165 16.15 4.99 0.47
C ALA A 165 17.68 4.83 0.56
N PRO A 166 18.47 5.91 0.38
CA PRO A 166 19.90 5.84 0.59
C PRO A 166 20.15 5.43 2.06
N SER A 167 20.90 4.36 2.27
CA SER A 167 21.31 3.94 3.60
C SER A 167 22.18 5.04 4.22
N LEU A 168 21.87 5.43 5.45
CA LEU A 168 22.62 6.46 6.20
C LEU A 168 24.05 6.02 6.58
N GLU A 169 24.45 4.79 6.25
CA GLU A 169 25.78 4.23 6.58
C GLU A 169 26.96 4.85 5.79
N GLY A 170 26.70 5.80 4.88
CA GLY A 170 27.74 6.41 4.02
C GLY A 170 28.27 7.78 4.47
N ARG A 171 27.80 8.37 5.57
CA ARG A 171 28.30 9.65 6.07
C ARG A 171 29.16 9.51 7.33
N GLY A 172 30.35 8.88 7.18
CA GLY A 172 31.27 8.73 8.32
C GLY A 172 32.67 8.24 7.96
N ARG A 173 33.26 8.72 6.85
CA ARG A 173 34.73 8.65 6.68
C ARG A 173 35.29 10.02 6.37
N GLY A 174 35.08 10.93 7.31
CA GLY A 174 36.00 12.06 7.50
C GLY A 174 37.21 11.53 8.27
N SER A 175 38.36 11.59 7.64
CA SER A 175 39.68 11.31 8.21
C SER A 175 39.83 11.97 9.59
N ILE A 176 39.98 11.14 10.64
CA ILE A 176 40.60 11.60 11.90
C ILE A 176 41.87 10.78 12.08
N HIS A 177 43.00 11.47 11.96
CA HIS A 177 44.30 11.01 12.36
C HIS A 177 44.33 10.58 13.83
N GLN A 178 44.88 9.40 14.05
CA GLN A 178 45.61 8.89 15.21
C GLN A 178 45.37 9.53 16.58
N LEU A 179 44.88 8.73 17.49
CA LEU A 179 45.45 8.53 18.83
C LEU A 179 45.13 7.10 19.30
N GLY A 180 46.19 6.34 19.56
CA GLY A 180 46.10 4.96 19.92
C GLY A 180 45.67 4.75 21.38
N LEU A 181 44.95 3.65 21.62
CA LEU A 181 44.89 2.89 22.88
C LEU A 181 44.26 1.52 22.58
N PRO A 182 44.51 0.49 23.42
CA PRO A 182 44.62 -0.88 22.99
C PRO A 182 43.27 -1.64 22.95
N SER A 183 43.28 -2.63 22.07
CA SER A 183 42.21 -3.62 21.80
C SER A 183 41.85 -4.48 22.98
N VAL A 184 40.54 -4.59 23.24
CA VAL A 184 39.91 -5.70 23.98
C VAL A 184 39.04 -6.48 23.02
N PRO A 185 39.17 -7.80 22.87
CA PRO A 185 38.32 -8.56 21.96
C PRO A 185 36.97 -8.87 22.59
N VAL A 186 35.90 -8.32 22.08
CA VAL A 186 34.54 -8.74 22.39
C VAL A 186 34.07 -9.65 21.26
N HIS A 187 33.90 -10.91 21.58
CA HIS A 187 33.21 -11.86 20.71
C HIS A 187 31.72 -11.54 20.68
N GLY A 188 31.29 -10.88 19.60
CA GLY A 188 29.89 -10.69 19.25
C GLY A 188 29.65 -11.34 17.90
N HIS A 189 28.84 -12.39 17.86
CA HIS A 189 28.39 -13.02 16.61
C HIS A 189 27.59 -12.03 15.79
N ALA A 190 28.25 -11.45 14.78
CA ALA A 190 27.58 -10.73 13.70
C ALA A 190 26.85 -11.78 12.83
N MET A 191 25.53 -11.84 12.94
CA MET A 191 24.71 -12.47 11.91
C MET A 191 24.91 -11.66 10.62
N THR A 192 25.62 -12.26 9.69
CA THR A 192 26.07 -11.68 8.45
C THR A 192 24.90 -11.25 7.58
N ASP A 193 24.97 -10.02 7.07
CA ASP A 193 24.07 -9.38 6.07
C ASP A 193 23.80 -10.27 4.83
N MET A 194 24.62 -11.28 4.58
CA MET A 194 24.43 -12.29 3.54
C MET A 194 23.21 -13.20 3.77
N GLY A 195 22.86 -13.52 5.01
CA GLY A 195 21.70 -14.37 5.31
C GLY A 195 20.38 -13.65 5.06
N ALA A 196 20.29 -12.36 5.38
CA ALA A 196 19.11 -11.55 5.12
C ALA A 196 18.87 -11.34 3.62
N ARG A 197 19.94 -11.14 2.84
CA ARG A 197 19.87 -11.02 1.37
C ARG A 197 19.48 -12.33 0.70
N ALA A 198 19.98 -13.46 1.17
CA ALA A 198 19.65 -14.78 0.64
C ALA A 198 18.16 -15.13 0.88
N LEU A 199 17.65 -14.87 2.08
CA LEU A 199 16.22 -15.01 2.39
C LEU A 199 15.32 -14.08 1.57
N GLN A 200 15.76 -12.84 1.36
CA GLN A 200 15.03 -11.87 0.56
C GLN A 200 15.00 -12.28 -0.92
N ASN A 201 16.11 -12.76 -1.47
CA ASN A 201 16.17 -13.25 -2.84
C ASN A 201 15.33 -14.53 -3.05
N ALA A 202 15.35 -15.46 -2.09
CA ALA A 202 14.53 -16.66 -2.14
C ALA A 202 13.02 -16.37 -2.05
N LEU A 203 12.62 -15.37 -1.25
CA LEU A 203 11.24 -14.88 -1.19
C LEU A 203 10.81 -14.21 -2.50
N ILE A 204 11.68 -13.38 -3.10
CA ILE A 204 11.44 -12.70 -4.38
C ILE A 204 11.31 -13.73 -5.51
N GLU A 205 12.19 -14.75 -5.59
CA GLU A 205 12.11 -15.82 -6.59
C GLU A 205 10.86 -16.68 -6.44
N ARG A 206 10.48 -17.03 -5.21
CA ARG A 206 9.25 -17.80 -4.94
C ARG A 206 8.00 -17.05 -5.35
N TYR A 207 7.99 -15.72 -5.18
CA TYR A 207 6.89 -14.85 -5.58
C TYR A 207 6.84 -14.58 -7.07
N SER A 208 7.99 -14.42 -7.73
CA SER A 208 8.09 -14.28 -9.19
C SER A 208 7.45 -15.46 -9.91
N ARG A 209 7.74 -16.71 -9.47
CA ARG A 209 7.09 -17.93 -10.01
C ARG A 209 5.59 -18.00 -9.72
N PHE A 210 5.13 -17.42 -8.62
CA PHE A 210 3.71 -17.35 -8.31
C PHE A 210 2.99 -16.34 -9.21
N CYS A 211 3.58 -15.15 -9.45
CA CYS A 211 3.01 -14.12 -10.33
C CYS A 211 2.97 -14.55 -11.79
N GLN A 212 4.01 -15.18 -12.34
CA GLN A 212 4.03 -15.71 -13.72
C GLN A 212 2.90 -16.69 -13.98
N ARG A 213 2.44 -17.44 -12.96
CA ARG A 213 1.35 -18.41 -13.11
C ARG A 213 -0.03 -17.75 -13.15
N TYR A 214 -0.16 -16.48 -12.74
CA TYR A 214 -1.43 -15.77 -12.62
C TYR A 214 -1.57 -14.53 -13.50
N GLU A 215 -0.50 -14.03 -14.14
CA GLU A 215 -0.57 -12.87 -15.06
C GLU A 215 -1.41 -13.15 -16.31
N SER A 216 -1.53 -14.41 -16.75
CA SER A 216 -2.37 -14.79 -17.87
C SER A 216 -3.89 -14.62 -17.66
N TYR A 217 -4.34 -14.32 -16.43
CA TYR A 217 -5.75 -14.13 -16.08
C TYR A 217 -6.19 -12.67 -15.99
N PHE A 218 -5.28 -11.71 -16.25
CA PHE A 218 -5.56 -10.27 -16.05
C PHE A 218 -5.68 -9.46 -17.34
N TYR A 219 -5.62 -10.12 -18.51
CA TYR A 219 -5.89 -9.50 -19.80
C TYR A 219 -7.15 -10.11 -20.42
N VAL A 220 -8.32 -9.72 -19.93
CA VAL A 220 -9.60 -9.77 -20.63
C VAL A 220 -10.36 -8.51 -20.28
#